data_1e2c605bbe40905f45bdf9360c14be89
#
_entry.id   1e2c605bbe40905f45bdf9360c14be89
#
_cell.length_a   1.000
_cell.length_b   1.000
_cell.length_c   1.000
_cell.angle_alpha   90.00
_cell.angle_beta   90.00
_cell.angle_gamma   90.00
#
_symmetry.space_group_name_H-M   'P 1'
#
loop_
_entity.id
_entity.type
_entity.pdbx_description
1 polymer ?
#
loop_
_entity_poly.entity_id
_entity_poly.type
_entity_poly.pdbx_seq_one_letter_code
_entity_poly.pdbx_strand_id
1 'polypeptide(L)'
;MVFVINAKIRKEMIKLKKSIAFLAVLVFLFTAITVIIINIKHPQKNKGDKIEVVATLFPQYDFVKQVGGDKVNVTLLLPPGSESHTYEPTPQDMVLIDESSLFIYTGKEMEPWADNLISGMKNNIRVLDLSNTVKLINVEEFEEEHSDENAEHEHEHEHEHEHEHEHDEEGHHHHTYDPHIWLNPQYAIKMVRSIEQELSIIDPNNSEYYKSNADNYIKQINDLDYEFEETVKNAKSPKIAFGGAFAYAYFVERYDLDFISAYETCGESAEPSTVKVKEVIDFINKNKIPVIFYKEYTTGNIAKTISEATGAKMLVFNTVHNVSKDEIQNGASYVSIMRSNLDNLKQALNQ
;
A
#
# COMPACT_ATOMS: atom_id res chain seq x y z
N MET A 1 19.37 -65.45 -46.06
CA MET A 1 18.38 -64.40 -45.86
C MET A 1 18.39 -63.83 -44.44
N VAL A 2 18.40 -64.68 -43.45
CA VAL A 2 18.39 -64.21 -41.96
C VAL A 2 19.60 -63.39 -41.60
N PHE A 3 20.82 -63.66 -42.09
CA PHE A 3 22.05 -62.89 -41.76
C PHE A 3 22.04 -61.45 -42.24
N VAL A 4 21.40 -61.15 -43.36
CA VAL A 4 21.31 -59.81 -43.95
C VAL A 4 20.30 -58.93 -43.18
N ILE A 5 19.21 -59.57 -42.71
CA ILE A 5 18.18 -58.89 -41.90
C ILE A 5 18.78 -58.47 -40.53
N ASN A 6 19.52 -59.36 -39.87
CA ASN A 6 20.17 -59.05 -38.59
C ASN A 6 21.23 -57.92 -38.71
N ALA A 7 21.96 -57.85 -39.80
CA ALA A 7 22.93 -56.79 -40.07
C ALA A 7 22.24 -55.43 -40.28
N LYS A 8 21.08 -55.41 -40.96
CA LYS A 8 20.29 -54.19 -41.18
C LYS A 8 19.66 -53.67 -39.89
N ILE A 9 19.08 -54.57 -39.08
CA ILE A 9 18.51 -54.22 -37.75
C ILE A 9 19.60 -53.65 -36.84
N ARG A 10 20.78 -54.29 -36.83
CA ARG A 10 21.91 -53.81 -36.01
C ARG A 10 22.39 -52.41 -36.42
N LYS A 11 22.39 -52.12 -37.73
CA LYS A 11 22.76 -50.80 -38.27
C LYS A 11 21.75 -49.73 -37.90
N GLU A 12 20.46 -50.02 -37.94
CA GLU A 12 19.39 -49.11 -37.54
C GLU A 12 19.40 -48.89 -36.01
N MET A 13 19.66 -49.92 -35.20
CA MET A 13 19.80 -49.76 -33.75
C MET A 13 21.02 -48.86 -33.34
N ILE A 14 22.13 -48.97 -34.09
CA ILE A 14 23.30 -48.10 -33.86
C ILE A 14 22.98 -46.64 -34.23
N LYS A 15 22.27 -46.41 -35.34
CA LYS A 15 21.80 -45.06 -35.71
C LYS A 15 20.86 -44.49 -34.65
N LEU A 16 19.89 -45.26 -34.16
CA LEU A 16 18.95 -44.86 -33.14
C LEU A 16 19.68 -44.48 -31.83
N LYS A 17 20.63 -45.34 -31.40
CA LYS A 17 21.45 -45.01 -30.20
C LYS A 17 22.28 -43.74 -30.37
N LYS A 18 22.84 -43.47 -31.54
CA LYS A 18 23.56 -42.22 -31.83
C LYS A 18 22.63 -41.00 -31.83
N SER A 19 21.41 -41.13 -32.38
CA SER A 19 20.41 -40.07 -32.35
C SER A 19 19.93 -39.77 -30.95
N ILE A 20 19.69 -40.77 -30.10
CA ILE A 20 19.33 -40.60 -28.70
C ILE A 20 20.46 -39.95 -27.92
N ALA A 21 21.72 -40.38 -28.11
CA ALA A 21 22.88 -39.76 -27.46
C ALA A 21 23.06 -38.31 -27.90
N PHE A 22 22.84 -37.99 -29.17
CA PHE A 22 22.91 -36.61 -29.66
C PHE A 22 21.79 -35.72 -29.09
N LEU A 23 20.57 -36.23 -28.99
CA LEU A 23 19.45 -35.55 -28.37
C LEU A 23 19.69 -35.27 -26.88
N ALA A 24 20.25 -36.23 -26.14
CA ALA A 24 20.61 -36.09 -24.73
C ALA A 24 21.68 -35.00 -24.52
N VAL A 25 22.68 -34.91 -25.41
CA VAL A 25 23.68 -33.83 -25.38
C VAL A 25 23.05 -32.48 -25.67
N LEU A 26 22.13 -32.38 -26.62
CA LEU A 26 21.43 -31.12 -26.91
C LEU A 26 20.56 -30.65 -25.71
N VAL A 27 19.84 -31.54 -25.05
CA VAL A 27 19.07 -31.23 -23.83
C VAL A 27 20.00 -30.78 -22.73
N PHE A 28 21.13 -31.46 -22.53
CA PHE A 28 22.10 -31.06 -21.51
C PHE A 28 22.72 -29.67 -21.81
N LEU A 29 23.06 -29.39 -23.05
CA LEU A 29 23.55 -28.07 -23.47
C LEU A 29 22.48 -26.98 -23.29
N PHE A 30 21.23 -27.27 -23.62
CA PHE A 30 20.14 -26.33 -23.44
C PHE A 30 19.90 -26.01 -21.95
N THR A 31 19.91 -27.02 -21.07
CA THR A 31 19.80 -26.83 -19.63
C THR A 31 21.02 -26.07 -19.05
N ALA A 32 22.22 -26.35 -19.51
CA ALA A 32 23.42 -25.64 -19.11
C ALA A 32 23.38 -24.15 -19.53
N ILE A 33 22.91 -23.87 -20.76
CA ILE A 33 22.77 -22.50 -21.28
C ILE A 33 21.67 -21.75 -20.50
N THR A 34 20.55 -22.38 -20.17
CA THR A 34 19.49 -21.76 -19.35
C THR A 34 20.00 -21.43 -17.94
N VAL A 35 20.75 -22.33 -17.30
CA VAL A 35 21.39 -22.07 -16.00
C VAL A 35 22.41 -20.91 -16.08
N ILE A 36 23.21 -20.87 -17.14
CA ILE A 36 24.18 -19.77 -17.36
C ILE A 36 23.45 -18.44 -17.58
N ILE A 37 22.37 -18.40 -18.38
CA ILE A 37 21.59 -17.19 -18.63
C ILE A 37 20.92 -16.68 -17.35
N ILE A 38 20.42 -17.58 -16.51
CA ILE A 38 19.85 -17.22 -15.20
C ILE A 38 20.91 -16.61 -14.29
N ASN A 39 22.13 -17.19 -14.27
CA ASN A 39 23.23 -16.67 -13.45
C ASN A 39 23.84 -15.35 -13.98
N ILE A 40 23.78 -15.11 -15.30
CA ILE A 40 24.27 -13.83 -15.89
C ILE A 40 23.26 -12.71 -15.65
N LYS A 41 21.96 -13.00 -15.62
CA LYS A 41 20.92 -11.99 -15.36
C LYS A 41 20.83 -11.56 -13.89
N HIS A 42 21.40 -12.32 -12.96
CA HIS A 42 21.46 -11.98 -11.56
C HIS A 42 22.93 -12.04 -11.11
N PRO A 43 23.66 -10.89 -11.12
CA PRO A 43 24.99 -10.86 -10.54
C PRO A 43 24.87 -11.32 -9.07
N GLN A 44 25.56 -12.41 -8.73
CA GLN A 44 25.63 -12.87 -7.34
C GLN A 44 26.24 -11.75 -6.50
N LYS A 45 25.42 -11.10 -5.66
CA LYS A 45 25.90 -10.15 -4.66
C LYS A 45 26.90 -10.90 -3.77
N ASN A 46 28.04 -10.28 -3.47
CA ASN A 46 29.05 -10.88 -2.60
C ASN A 46 28.40 -11.28 -1.26
N LYS A 47 28.82 -12.42 -0.72
CA LYS A 47 28.31 -12.96 0.55
C LYS A 47 28.62 -11.96 1.68
N GLY A 48 27.68 -11.06 1.98
CA GLY A 48 27.83 -10.00 2.98
C GLY A 48 27.29 -8.64 2.58
N ASP A 49 27.02 -8.39 1.29
CA ASP A 49 26.42 -7.13 0.86
C ASP A 49 24.91 -7.14 1.13
N LYS A 50 24.41 -6.10 1.78
CA LYS A 50 22.99 -5.93 2.03
C LYS A 50 22.25 -5.65 0.72
N ILE A 51 20.96 -6.00 0.69
CA ILE A 51 20.08 -5.64 -0.42
C ILE A 51 19.73 -4.16 -0.26
N GLU A 52 20.05 -3.35 -1.28
CA GLU A 52 19.64 -1.94 -1.34
C GLU A 52 18.19 -1.88 -1.81
N VAL A 53 17.30 -1.33 -0.97
CA VAL A 53 15.87 -1.18 -1.24
C VAL A 53 15.49 0.29 -1.13
N VAL A 54 14.70 0.77 -2.08
CA VAL A 54 14.10 2.09 -2.02
C VAL A 54 12.59 1.93 -1.89
N ALA A 55 12.01 2.57 -0.88
CA ALA A 55 10.58 2.59 -0.61
C ALA A 55 10.04 4.02 -0.63
N THR A 56 8.88 4.24 -1.22
CA THR A 56 8.31 5.58 -1.38
C THR A 56 7.78 6.14 -0.07
N LEU A 57 6.98 5.35 0.65
CA LEU A 57 6.27 5.75 1.87
C LEU A 57 6.71 4.95 3.10
N PHE A 58 6.31 5.44 4.27
CA PHE A 58 6.67 4.83 5.54
C PHE A 58 6.17 3.38 5.72
N PRO A 59 4.95 2.98 5.32
CA PRO A 59 4.51 1.59 5.50
C PRO A 59 5.44 0.60 4.80
N GLN A 60 5.79 0.86 3.52
CA GLN A 60 6.69 -0.01 2.77
C GLN A 60 8.10 -0.03 3.39
N TYR A 61 8.60 1.14 3.81
CA TYR A 61 9.89 1.25 4.49
C TYR A 61 9.92 0.41 5.76
N ASP A 62 8.90 0.50 6.61
CA ASP A 62 8.81 -0.30 7.82
C ASP A 62 8.70 -1.79 7.51
N PHE A 63 7.83 -2.19 6.56
CA PHE A 63 7.68 -3.59 6.18
C PHE A 63 8.98 -4.21 5.67
N VAL A 64 9.75 -3.47 4.85
CA VAL A 64 11.08 -3.92 4.40
C VAL A 64 12.03 -4.09 5.58
N LYS A 65 12.04 -3.16 6.54
CA LYS A 65 12.89 -3.26 7.74
C LYS A 65 12.52 -4.47 8.59
N GLN A 66 11.22 -4.70 8.80
CA GLN A 66 10.73 -5.80 9.61
C GLN A 66 11.04 -7.16 8.97
N VAL A 67 10.89 -7.27 7.66
CA VAL A 67 11.16 -8.52 6.91
C VAL A 67 12.65 -8.72 6.68
N GLY A 68 13.32 -7.70 6.18
CA GLY A 68 14.72 -7.78 5.73
C GLY A 68 15.74 -7.74 6.87
N GLY A 69 15.39 -7.10 8.00
CA GLY A 69 16.25 -6.99 9.17
C GLY A 69 17.65 -6.45 8.83
N ASP A 70 18.68 -7.16 9.25
CA ASP A 70 20.08 -6.81 9.03
C ASP A 70 20.60 -7.11 7.61
N LYS A 71 19.80 -7.77 6.77
CA LYS A 71 20.16 -8.17 5.38
C LYS A 71 19.83 -7.10 4.35
N VAL A 72 19.12 -6.04 4.73
CA VAL A 72 18.72 -4.96 3.83
C VAL A 72 19.26 -3.61 4.30
N ASN A 73 19.46 -2.71 3.34
CA ASN A 73 19.49 -1.27 3.57
C ASN A 73 18.26 -0.69 2.88
N VAL A 74 17.37 -0.07 3.63
CA VAL A 74 16.17 0.54 3.05
C VAL A 74 16.25 2.06 3.17
N THR A 75 15.98 2.74 2.06
CA THR A 75 15.86 4.19 1.97
C THR A 75 14.40 4.57 1.82
N LEU A 76 13.91 5.46 2.69
CA LEU A 76 12.61 6.10 2.56
C LEU A 76 12.76 7.33 1.66
N LEU A 77 12.03 7.39 0.53
CA LEU A 77 12.08 8.53 -0.40
C LEU A 77 11.37 9.75 0.16
N LEU A 78 10.13 9.55 0.64
CA LEU A 78 9.35 10.66 1.19
C LEU A 78 10.06 11.21 2.44
N PRO A 79 10.47 12.48 2.43
CA PRO A 79 11.13 13.07 3.60
C PRO A 79 10.21 13.04 4.82
N PRO A 80 10.75 12.77 6.02
CA PRO A 80 9.96 12.76 7.25
C PRO A 80 9.15 14.04 7.46
N GLY A 81 7.82 13.90 7.69
CA GLY A 81 6.91 15.01 7.91
C GLY A 81 6.44 15.73 6.63
N SER A 82 6.80 15.23 5.43
CA SER A 82 6.36 15.80 4.16
C SER A 82 5.01 15.23 3.71
N GLU A 83 4.28 15.99 2.87
CA GLU A 83 3.04 15.53 2.25
C GLU A 83 3.33 14.51 1.13
N SER A 84 2.58 13.40 1.10
CA SER A 84 2.81 12.29 0.17
C SER A 84 2.23 12.52 -1.22
N HIS A 85 1.04 13.14 -1.29
CA HIS A 85 0.30 13.29 -2.56
C HIS A 85 0.92 14.32 -3.52
N THR A 86 1.72 15.24 -3.00
CA THR A 86 2.41 16.27 -3.79
C THR A 86 3.91 16.02 -3.95
N TYR A 87 4.38 14.87 -3.48
CA TYR A 87 5.79 14.52 -3.57
C TYR A 87 6.17 14.18 -5.01
N GLU A 88 7.22 14.83 -5.50
CA GLU A 88 7.89 14.50 -6.77
C GLU A 88 9.37 14.16 -6.50
N PRO A 89 9.89 13.05 -7.09
CA PRO A 89 11.26 12.66 -6.85
C PRO A 89 12.25 13.64 -7.46
N THR A 90 13.29 13.95 -6.70
CA THR A 90 14.42 14.75 -7.18
C THR A 90 15.31 13.93 -8.13
N PRO A 91 16.18 14.58 -8.93
CA PRO A 91 17.19 13.85 -9.71
C PRO A 91 18.08 12.92 -8.87
N GLN A 92 18.31 13.25 -7.59
CA GLN A 92 19.08 12.40 -6.69
C GLN A 92 18.28 11.15 -6.29
N ASP A 93 16.97 11.28 -6.07
CA ASP A 93 16.10 10.15 -5.77
C ASP A 93 16.02 9.19 -6.97
N MET A 94 16.00 9.72 -8.20
CA MET A 94 16.05 8.91 -9.42
C MET A 94 17.33 8.08 -9.50
N VAL A 95 18.48 8.64 -9.09
CA VAL A 95 19.76 7.90 -9.03
C VAL A 95 19.69 6.81 -7.96
N LEU A 96 19.17 7.11 -6.77
CA LEU A 96 19.02 6.13 -5.68
C LEU A 96 18.15 4.95 -6.11
N ILE A 97 17.04 5.23 -6.81
CA ILE A 97 16.15 4.19 -7.34
C ILE A 97 16.89 3.35 -8.40
N ASP A 98 17.56 3.97 -9.39
CA ASP A 98 18.26 3.27 -10.48
C ASP A 98 19.43 2.40 -9.97
N GLU A 99 20.06 2.75 -8.85
CA GLU A 99 21.13 1.99 -8.19
C GLU A 99 20.63 0.94 -7.20
N SER A 100 19.32 0.92 -6.86
CA SER A 100 18.75 -0.03 -5.93
C SER A 100 18.62 -1.45 -6.52
N SER A 101 18.48 -2.43 -5.65
CA SER A 101 18.15 -3.81 -6.03
C SER A 101 16.65 -4.03 -6.16
N LEU A 102 15.86 -3.24 -5.42
CA LEU A 102 14.41 -3.30 -5.36
C LEU A 102 13.83 -1.90 -5.11
N PHE A 103 12.93 -1.48 -5.96
CA PHE A 103 12.09 -0.30 -5.78
C PHE A 103 10.67 -0.71 -5.43
N ILE A 104 10.11 -0.15 -4.36
CA ILE A 104 8.77 -0.46 -3.86
C ILE A 104 7.95 0.82 -3.79
N TYR A 105 6.76 0.80 -4.37
CA TYR A 105 5.80 1.90 -4.34
C TYR A 105 4.37 1.37 -4.14
N THR A 106 3.45 2.26 -3.79
CA THR A 106 2.05 1.87 -3.52
C THR A 106 1.31 1.56 -4.81
N GLY A 107 1.49 2.38 -5.84
CA GLY A 107 0.79 2.29 -7.11
C GLY A 107 0.60 3.67 -7.74
N LYS A 108 0.16 3.71 -9.00
CA LYS A 108 0.02 4.95 -9.79
C LYS A 108 -0.91 6.01 -9.15
N GLU A 109 -1.86 5.60 -8.33
CA GLU A 109 -2.79 6.52 -7.66
C GLU A 109 -2.10 7.33 -6.54
N MET A 110 -1.08 6.76 -5.90
CA MET A 110 -0.28 7.44 -4.88
C MET A 110 0.97 8.09 -5.49
N GLU A 111 1.62 7.39 -6.42
CA GLU A 111 2.86 7.83 -7.06
C GLU A 111 2.70 7.88 -8.60
N PRO A 112 1.95 8.86 -9.15
CA PRO A 112 1.67 8.95 -10.59
C PRO A 112 2.94 9.14 -11.44
N TRP A 113 4.03 9.62 -10.84
CA TRP A 113 5.32 9.78 -11.46
C TRP A 113 6.09 8.45 -11.67
N ALA A 114 5.73 7.39 -10.93
CA ALA A 114 6.52 6.15 -10.87
C ALA A 114 6.59 5.43 -12.22
N ASP A 115 5.49 5.32 -12.95
CA ASP A 115 5.45 4.63 -14.25
C ASP A 115 6.38 5.30 -15.28
N ASN A 116 6.38 6.63 -15.34
CA ASN A 116 7.25 7.39 -16.24
C ASN A 116 8.73 7.21 -15.85
N LEU A 117 9.02 7.23 -14.56
CA LEU A 117 10.36 7.01 -14.03
C LEU A 117 10.86 5.60 -14.40
N ILE A 118 10.09 4.57 -14.09
CA ILE A 118 10.43 3.16 -14.32
C ILE A 118 10.72 2.91 -15.81
N SER A 119 9.89 3.47 -16.70
CA SER A 119 10.07 3.33 -18.15
C SER A 119 11.35 3.97 -18.69
N GLY A 120 11.87 4.99 -18.00
CA GLY A 120 13.11 5.71 -18.35
C GLY A 120 14.39 5.14 -17.74
N MET A 121 14.30 4.16 -16.83
CA MET A 121 15.45 3.59 -16.14
C MET A 121 16.37 2.80 -17.07
N LYS A 122 17.68 2.94 -16.85
CA LYS A 122 18.73 2.26 -17.63
C LYS A 122 19.07 0.89 -17.07
N ASN A 123 18.98 0.73 -15.76
CA ASN A 123 19.27 -0.52 -15.07
C ASN A 123 18.00 -1.36 -14.96
N ASN A 124 18.16 -2.67 -15.01
CA ASN A 124 17.04 -3.62 -14.92
C ASN A 124 16.77 -3.93 -13.43
N ILE A 125 16.30 -2.93 -12.69
CA ILE A 125 15.94 -3.08 -11.27
C ILE A 125 14.67 -3.89 -11.11
N ARG A 126 14.48 -4.50 -9.94
CA ARG A 126 13.19 -5.10 -9.59
C ARG A 126 12.26 -4.01 -9.07
N VAL A 127 11.00 -4.06 -9.51
CA VAL A 127 9.98 -3.11 -9.11
C VAL A 127 8.81 -3.87 -8.52
N LEU A 128 8.34 -3.44 -7.35
CA LEU A 128 7.17 -3.98 -6.68
C LEU A 128 6.12 -2.88 -6.56
N ASP A 129 5.06 -3.00 -7.37
CA ASP A 129 3.83 -2.23 -7.27
C ASP A 129 2.89 -2.97 -6.30
N LEU A 130 2.66 -2.38 -5.14
CA LEU A 130 1.86 -3.00 -4.07
C LEU A 130 0.35 -2.93 -4.35
N SER A 131 -0.12 -2.00 -5.20
CA SER A 131 -1.53 -1.92 -5.60
C SER A 131 -2.01 -3.21 -6.28
N ASN A 132 -1.10 -3.91 -6.98
CA ASN A 132 -1.40 -5.17 -7.65
C ASN A 132 -1.65 -6.35 -6.68
N THR A 133 -1.42 -6.17 -5.39
CA THR A 133 -1.56 -7.25 -4.38
C THR A 133 -2.96 -7.31 -3.76
N VAL A 134 -3.81 -6.30 -4.01
CA VAL A 134 -5.11 -6.12 -3.36
C VAL A 134 -6.19 -5.69 -4.36
N LYS A 135 -7.45 -5.75 -3.94
CA LYS A 135 -8.55 -5.11 -4.67
C LYS A 135 -8.60 -3.63 -4.27
N LEU A 136 -8.54 -2.75 -5.26
CA LEU A 136 -8.65 -1.31 -5.01
C LEU A 136 -10.12 -0.90 -4.84
N ILE A 137 -10.35 0.07 -3.95
CA ILE A 137 -11.65 0.72 -3.77
C ILE A 137 -11.78 1.82 -4.82
N ASN A 138 -12.84 1.76 -5.64
CA ASN A 138 -13.20 2.85 -6.53
C ASN A 138 -13.80 3.99 -5.70
N VAL A 139 -13.30 5.21 -5.87
CA VAL A 139 -13.71 6.36 -5.04
C VAL A 139 -15.17 6.74 -5.30
N GLU A 140 -15.60 6.77 -6.56
CA GLU A 140 -16.98 7.12 -6.91
C GLU A 140 -17.98 6.09 -6.37
N GLU A 141 -17.70 4.77 -6.53
CA GLU A 141 -18.54 3.70 -5.99
C GLU A 141 -18.63 3.79 -4.46
N PHE A 142 -17.51 4.06 -3.79
CA PHE A 142 -17.45 4.18 -2.33
C PHE A 142 -18.26 5.39 -1.83
N GLU A 143 -18.19 6.54 -2.52
CA GLU A 143 -18.95 7.74 -2.18
C GLU A 143 -20.44 7.52 -2.40
N GLU A 144 -20.85 6.85 -3.48
CA GLU A 144 -22.24 6.52 -3.75
C GLU A 144 -22.83 5.60 -2.65
N GLU A 145 -22.12 4.56 -2.27
CA GLU A 145 -22.56 3.62 -1.22
C GLU A 145 -22.76 4.28 0.16
N HIS A 146 -21.97 5.34 0.46
CA HIS A 146 -22.00 6.00 1.77
C HIS A 146 -22.75 7.35 1.77
N SER A 147 -23.22 7.84 0.63
CA SER A 147 -24.00 9.08 0.54
C SER A 147 -25.49 8.86 0.79
N ASP A 148 -26.04 7.68 0.47
CA ASP A 148 -27.50 7.42 0.51
C ASP A 148 -28.06 7.22 1.92
N GLU A 149 -27.25 6.95 2.94
CA GLU A 149 -27.77 6.72 4.32
C GLU A 149 -28.16 8.02 5.06
N ASN A 150 -27.83 9.21 4.53
CA ASN A 150 -28.12 10.50 5.18
C ASN A 150 -29.14 11.39 4.45
N ALA A 151 -29.70 10.98 3.33
CA ALA A 151 -30.64 11.79 2.53
C ALA A 151 -32.11 11.40 2.72
N GLU A 152 -32.70 11.61 3.90
CA GLU A 152 -34.13 11.85 4.04
C GLU A 152 -34.41 13.35 3.93
N HIS A 153 -34.26 13.93 2.74
CA HIS A 153 -34.85 15.22 2.38
C HIS A 153 -35.24 15.22 0.90
N GLU A 154 -36.56 15.12 0.69
CA GLU A 154 -37.21 15.43 -0.59
C GLU A 154 -36.86 16.86 -1.03
N HIS A 155 -36.12 16.99 -2.12
CA HIS A 155 -36.07 18.21 -2.88
C HIS A 155 -36.34 17.90 -4.34
N GLU A 156 -37.61 18.13 -4.77
CA GLU A 156 -37.95 18.34 -6.17
C GLU A 156 -37.29 19.65 -6.62
N HIS A 157 -36.30 19.58 -7.46
CA HIS A 157 -35.86 20.70 -8.28
C HIS A 157 -35.55 20.21 -9.69
N GLU A 158 -36.51 20.41 -10.61
CA GLU A 158 -36.26 20.48 -12.04
C GLU A 158 -35.40 21.72 -12.33
N HIS A 159 -34.18 21.54 -12.80
CA HIS A 159 -33.45 22.57 -13.53
C HIS A 159 -32.63 21.92 -14.64
N GLU A 160 -33.13 22.06 -15.88
CA GLU A 160 -32.34 21.96 -17.08
C GLU A 160 -31.35 23.14 -17.13
N HIS A 161 -30.07 22.84 -17.07
CA HIS A 161 -29.03 23.78 -17.49
C HIS A 161 -27.96 23.04 -18.27
N GLU A 162 -27.95 23.27 -19.57
CA GLU A 162 -26.78 23.02 -20.42
C GLU A 162 -25.68 24.00 -20.00
N HIS A 163 -24.58 23.48 -19.51
CA HIS A 163 -23.35 24.24 -19.34
C HIS A 163 -22.21 23.55 -20.12
N GLU A 164 -21.76 24.31 -21.14
CA GLU A 164 -20.46 24.08 -21.76
C GLU A 164 -19.40 24.36 -20.70
N HIS A 165 -18.61 23.33 -20.33
CA HIS A 165 -17.46 23.49 -19.46
C HIS A 165 -16.21 23.76 -20.29
N GLU A 166 -15.75 25.01 -20.27
CA GLU A 166 -14.35 25.31 -20.53
C GLU A 166 -13.50 24.73 -19.41
N HIS A 167 -12.55 23.86 -19.77
CA HIS A 167 -11.60 23.27 -18.83
C HIS A 167 -10.56 24.31 -18.43
N ASP A 168 -10.67 24.85 -17.24
CA ASP A 168 -9.55 25.47 -16.54
C ASP A 168 -8.73 24.33 -15.90
N GLU A 169 -7.54 24.05 -16.46
CA GLU A 169 -6.54 23.13 -15.93
C GLU A 169 -5.88 23.72 -14.67
N GLU A 170 -6.54 23.67 -13.52
CA GLU A 170 -5.88 23.76 -12.22
C GLU A 170 -6.03 22.41 -11.51
N GLY A 171 -4.88 21.74 -11.35
CA GLY A 171 -4.62 20.37 -10.95
C GLY A 171 -5.41 19.82 -9.76
N HIS A 172 -6.63 19.41 -9.96
CA HIS A 172 -7.31 18.48 -9.05
C HIS A 172 -7.03 17.06 -9.49
N HIS A 173 -6.12 16.37 -8.80
CA HIS A 173 -5.92 14.93 -8.98
C HIS A 173 -7.13 14.20 -8.38
N HIS A 174 -8.16 13.94 -9.18
CA HIS A 174 -9.18 12.98 -8.85
C HIS A 174 -8.59 11.58 -9.02
N HIS A 175 -8.33 10.90 -7.91
CA HIS A 175 -7.95 9.50 -7.93
C HIS A 175 -9.16 8.66 -8.31
N THR A 176 -9.01 7.77 -9.31
CA THR A 176 -10.05 6.79 -9.64
C THR A 176 -10.20 5.76 -8.52
N TYR A 177 -9.09 5.43 -7.85
CA TYR A 177 -9.05 4.48 -6.74
C TYR A 177 -8.36 5.08 -5.53
N ASP A 178 -8.86 4.74 -4.33
CA ASP A 178 -8.22 5.13 -3.08
C ASP A 178 -6.86 4.43 -2.95
N PRO A 179 -5.76 5.16 -2.70
CA PRO A 179 -4.42 4.58 -2.63
C PRO A 179 -4.03 4.07 -1.23
N HIS A 180 -4.83 4.30 -0.18
CA HIS A 180 -4.46 4.07 1.22
C HIS A 180 -4.61 2.60 1.66
N ILE A 181 -4.18 1.67 0.83
CA ILE A 181 -4.38 0.22 0.95
C ILE A 181 -3.86 -0.38 2.27
N TRP A 182 -2.79 0.19 2.84
CA TRP A 182 -2.19 -0.29 4.10
C TRP A 182 -3.05 -0.05 5.34
N LEU A 183 -4.07 0.83 5.27
CA LEU A 183 -4.99 1.09 6.38
C LEU A 183 -5.93 -0.08 6.65
N ASN A 184 -6.06 -1.03 5.73
CA ASN A 184 -6.63 -2.35 6.00
C ASN A 184 -5.50 -3.30 6.44
N PRO A 185 -5.45 -3.78 7.71
CA PRO A 185 -4.39 -4.65 8.18
C PRO A 185 -4.27 -5.97 7.40
N GLN A 186 -5.37 -6.50 6.84
CA GLN A 186 -5.31 -7.69 5.99
C GLN A 186 -4.61 -7.41 4.64
N TYR A 187 -4.67 -6.17 4.15
CA TYR A 187 -3.92 -5.75 2.98
C TYR A 187 -2.46 -5.48 3.32
N ALA A 188 -2.18 -4.88 4.48
CA ALA A 188 -0.82 -4.76 4.99
C ALA A 188 -0.11 -6.12 5.08
N ILE A 189 -0.80 -7.19 5.50
CA ILE A 189 -0.28 -8.56 5.51
C ILE A 189 0.10 -9.03 4.09
N LYS A 190 -0.73 -8.75 3.07
CA LYS A 190 -0.42 -9.09 1.68
C LYS A 190 0.81 -8.32 1.18
N MET A 191 0.93 -7.03 1.54
CA MET A 191 2.10 -6.21 1.23
C MET A 191 3.38 -6.80 1.86
N VAL A 192 3.34 -7.18 3.15
CA VAL A 192 4.47 -7.83 3.84
C VAL A 192 4.88 -9.14 3.15
N ARG A 193 3.91 -9.96 2.72
CA ARG A 193 4.19 -11.20 1.98
C ARG A 193 4.83 -10.95 0.62
N SER A 194 4.35 -9.95 -0.12
CA SER A 194 4.93 -9.60 -1.42
C SER A 194 6.38 -9.11 -1.28
N ILE A 195 6.67 -8.32 -0.24
CA ILE A 195 8.03 -7.88 0.08
C ILE A 195 8.92 -9.06 0.46
N GLU A 196 8.44 -9.99 1.27
CA GLU A 196 9.16 -11.22 1.63
C GLU A 196 9.53 -12.04 0.40
N GLN A 197 8.57 -12.22 -0.53
CA GLN A 197 8.80 -12.96 -1.77
C GLN A 197 9.87 -12.28 -2.65
N GLU A 198 9.80 -10.96 -2.83
CA GLU A 198 10.79 -10.22 -3.61
C GLU A 198 12.20 -10.29 -3.00
N LEU A 199 12.32 -10.14 -1.69
CA LEU A 199 13.61 -10.28 -1.00
C LEU A 199 14.16 -11.71 -1.12
N SER A 200 13.29 -12.72 -1.04
CA SER A 200 13.68 -14.13 -1.21
C SER A 200 14.12 -14.46 -2.64
N ILE A 201 13.57 -13.79 -3.65
CA ILE A 201 14.01 -13.93 -5.06
C ILE A 201 15.37 -13.28 -5.26
N ILE A 202 15.62 -12.12 -4.64
CA ILE A 202 16.89 -11.37 -4.77
C ILE A 202 18.02 -12.09 -4.00
N ASP A 203 17.72 -12.64 -2.83
CA ASP A 203 18.67 -13.32 -1.95
C ASP A 203 18.10 -14.67 -1.45
N PRO A 204 18.12 -15.69 -2.31
CA PRO A 204 17.57 -17.02 -1.98
C PRO A 204 18.26 -17.70 -0.77
N ASN A 205 19.48 -17.33 -0.46
CA ASN A 205 20.23 -17.91 0.65
C ASN A 205 19.67 -17.50 2.03
N ASN A 206 18.97 -16.37 2.09
CA ASN A 206 18.34 -15.85 3.31
C ASN A 206 16.80 -15.95 3.27
N SER A 207 16.19 -16.72 2.34
CA SER A 207 14.73 -16.81 2.19
C SER A 207 14.01 -17.26 3.47
N GLU A 208 14.56 -18.24 4.20
CA GLU A 208 14.00 -18.70 5.48
C GLU A 208 14.08 -17.61 6.58
N TYR A 209 15.11 -16.76 6.55
CA TYR A 209 15.23 -15.62 7.45
C TYR A 209 14.12 -14.59 7.18
N TYR A 210 13.93 -14.21 5.90
CA TYR A 210 12.87 -13.28 5.50
C TYR A 210 11.49 -13.83 5.83
N LYS A 211 11.25 -15.11 5.53
CA LYS A 211 9.99 -15.78 5.83
C LYS A 211 9.69 -15.78 7.33
N SER A 212 10.67 -16.13 8.16
CA SER A 212 10.50 -16.13 9.63
C SER A 212 10.18 -14.73 10.17
N ASN A 213 10.86 -13.70 9.67
CA ASN A 213 10.62 -12.33 10.07
C ASN A 213 9.23 -11.86 9.62
N ALA A 214 8.85 -12.15 8.36
CA ALA A 214 7.51 -11.85 7.83
C ALA A 214 6.42 -12.54 8.65
N ASP A 215 6.57 -13.84 8.97
CA ASP A 215 5.62 -14.58 9.80
C ASP A 215 5.43 -13.95 11.19
N ASN A 216 6.53 -13.52 11.81
CA ASN A 216 6.50 -12.84 13.10
C ASN A 216 5.81 -11.47 13.04
N TYR A 217 6.06 -10.70 11.99
CA TYR A 217 5.45 -9.38 11.83
C TYR A 217 3.96 -9.48 11.45
N ILE A 218 3.62 -10.40 10.56
CA ILE A 218 2.23 -10.72 10.21
C ILE A 218 1.42 -11.14 11.43
N LYS A 219 2.02 -11.91 12.36
CA LYS A 219 1.34 -12.23 13.60
C LYS A 219 0.99 -10.97 14.40
N GLN A 220 1.89 -10.00 14.50
CA GLN A 220 1.62 -8.74 15.20
C GLN A 220 0.50 -7.93 14.53
N ILE A 221 0.47 -7.91 13.18
CA ILE A 221 -0.60 -7.25 12.42
C ILE A 221 -1.94 -7.97 12.61
N ASN A 222 -1.96 -9.31 12.61
CA ASN A 222 -3.18 -10.08 12.88
C ASN A 222 -3.70 -9.87 14.31
N ASP A 223 -2.81 -9.85 15.30
CA ASP A 223 -3.18 -9.58 16.69
C ASP A 223 -3.82 -8.18 16.82
N LEU A 224 -3.27 -7.18 16.11
CA LEU A 224 -3.81 -5.83 16.06
C LEU A 224 -5.15 -5.75 15.31
N ASP A 225 -5.28 -6.40 14.17
CA ASP A 225 -6.53 -6.49 13.39
C ASP A 225 -7.66 -7.10 14.22
N TYR A 226 -7.38 -8.16 14.94
CA TYR A 226 -8.32 -8.79 15.86
C TYR A 226 -8.74 -7.83 16.99
N GLU A 227 -7.81 -7.05 17.56
CA GLU A 227 -8.15 -6.06 18.58
C GLU A 227 -9.05 -4.93 18.03
N PHE A 228 -8.87 -4.52 16.77
CA PHE A 228 -9.78 -3.58 16.10
C PHE A 228 -11.18 -4.19 15.93
N GLU A 229 -11.27 -5.42 15.39
CA GLU A 229 -12.55 -6.12 15.23
C GLU A 229 -13.31 -6.24 16.56
N GLU A 230 -12.65 -6.69 17.63
CA GLU A 230 -13.28 -6.81 18.95
C GLU A 230 -13.66 -5.43 19.52
N THR A 231 -12.90 -4.37 19.25
CA THR A 231 -13.23 -3.01 19.68
C THR A 231 -14.51 -2.51 19.03
N VAL A 232 -14.65 -2.69 17.71
CA VAL A 232 -15.82 -2.25 16.95
C VAL A 232 -17.05 -3.12 17.29
N LYS A 233 -16.89 -4.42 17.33
CA LYS A 233 -17.97 -5.38 17.66
C LYS A 233 -18.57 -5.15 19.05
N ASN A 234 -17.76 -4.72 20.01
CA ASN A 234 -18.22 -4.44 21.37
C ASN A 234 -18.68 -2.98 21.57
N ALA A 235 -18.60 -2.13 20.53
CA ALA A 235 -19.05 -0.76 20.56
C ALA A 235 -20.57 -0.67 20.66
N LYS A 236 -21.08 0.31 21.41
CA LYS A 236 -22.53 0.59 21.47
C LYS A 236 -23.05 1.17 20.16
N SER A 237 -22.21 1.90 19.44
CA SER A 237 -22.48 2.46 18.14
C SER A 237 -21.16 2.54 17.38
N PRO A 238 -21.03 1.90 16.20
CA PRO A 238 -19.80 1.94 15.43
C PRO A 238 -19.69 3.20 14.55
N LYS A 239 -20.00 4.37 15.14
CA LYS A 239 -20.04 5.67 14.45
C LYS A 239 -18.87 6.53 14.83
N ILE A 240 -18.20 7.08 13.82
CA ILE A 240 -17.03 7.97 14.00
C ILE A 240 -17.15 9.23 13.14
N ALA A 241 -16.39 10.26 13.46
CA ALA A 241 -16.41 11.52 12.72
C ALA A 241 -14.98 12.05 12.47
N PHE A 242 -14.77 12.53 11.25
CA PHE A 242 -13.50 13.11 10.80
C PHE A 242 -13.66 14.60 10.48
N GLY A 243 -12.76 15.42 11.01
CA GLY A 243 -12.70 16.86 10.76
C GLY A 243 -11.47 17.27 9.93
N GLY A 244 -10.89 16.35 9.19
CA GLY A 244 -9.76 16.56 8.30
C GLY A 244 -9.92 15.77 7.01
N ALA A 245 -8.92 15.82 6.13
CA ALA A 245 -8.89 15.06 4.89
C ALA A 245 -9.17 13.58 5.14
N PHE A 246 -10.02 12.96 4.31
CA PHE A 246 -10.45 11.58 4.48
C PHE A 246 -9.58 10.63 3.67
N ALA A 247 -8.87 9.74 4.35
CA ALA A 247 -7.95 8.75 3.78
C ALA A 247 -8.23 7.32 4.29
N TYR A 248 -9.42 7.08 4.83
CA TYR A 248 -9.67 5.92 5.69
C TYR A 248 -10.69 4.92 5.09
N ALA A 249 -10.95 4.98 3.77
CA ALA A 249 -11.93 4.12 3.10
C ALA A 249 -11.67 2.63 3.40
N TYR A 250 -10.46 2.14 3.21
CA TYR A 250 -10.09 0.76 3.51
C TYR A 250 -10.23 0.37 4.99
N PHE A 251 -10.08 1.34 5.88
CA PHE A 251 -10.25 1.12 7.32
C PHE A 251 -11.73 1.01 7.70
N VAL A 252 -12.55 1.96 7.25
CA VAL A 252 -13.98 1.96 7.58
C VAL A 252 -14.71 0.78 6.96
N GLU A 253 -14.39 0.39 5.72
CA GLU A 253 -14.92 -0.83 5.10
C GLU A 253 -14.49 -2.11 5.85
N ARG A 254 -13.20 -2.20 6.26
CA ARG A 254 -12.70 -3.40 6.95
C ARG A 254 -13.45 -3.70 8.24
N TYR A 255 -13.89 -2.68 8.95
CA TYR A 255 -14.50 -2.80 10.27
C TYR A 255 -15.98 -2.43 10.30
N ASP A 256 -16.62 -2.21 9.16
CA ASP A 256 -18.04 -1.84 9.04
C ASP A 256 -18.40 -0.63 9.95
N LEU A 257 -17.61 0.44 9.81
CA LEU A 257 -17.77 1.66 10.59
C LEU A 257 -18.63 2.67 9.83
N ASP A 258 -19.73 3.11 10.44
CA ASP A 258 -20.49 4.26 9.98
C ASP A 258 -19.71 5.55 10.28
N PHE A 259 -19.55 6.42 9.31
CA PHE A 259 -18.70 7.58 9.45
C PHE A 259 -19.29 8.83 8.78
N ILE A 260 -18.79 9.98 9.21
CA ILE A 260 -18.93 11.26 8.48
C ILE A 260 -17.59 11.96 8.42
N SER A 261 -17.32 12.63 7.31
CA SER A 261 -16.13 13.45 7.14
C SER A 261 -16.46 14.85 6.65
N ALA A 262 -15.68 15.85 7.11
CA ALA A 262 -15.79 17.21 6.63
C ALA A 262 -15.22 17.37 5.21
N TYR A 263 -14.33 16.47 4.78
CA TYR A 263 -13.71 16.44 3.45
C TYR A 263 -14.08 15.14 2.74
N GLU A 264 -14.27 15.22 1.45
CA GLU A 264 -14.62 14.06 0.61
C GLU A 264 -13.40 13.28 0.16
N THR A 265 -12.23 13.92 0.08
CA THR A 265 -10.98 13.34 -0.43
C THR A 265 -9.83 13.46 0.56
N CYS A 266 -8.75 12.71 0.31
CA CYS A 266 -7.52 12.74 1.08
C CYS A 266 -6.65 13.99 0.86
N GLY A 267 -6.92 14.78 -0.16
CA GLY A 267 -6.22 16.06 -0.45
C GLY A 267 -6.82 17.23 0.33
N GLU A 268 -5.97 18.05 0.95
CA GLU A 268 -6.40 19.30 1.62
C GLU A 268 -6.54 20.47 0.63
N SER A 269 -6.76 20.21 -0.64
CA SER A 269 -6.73 21.20 -1.71
C SER A 269 -7.88 22.22 -1.69
N ALA A 270 -8.96 21.97 -0.93
CA ALA A 270 -10.03 22.92 -0.72
C ALA A 270 -10.53 22.86 0.73
N GLU A 271 -10.86 24.03 1.31
CA GLU A 271 -11.56 24.07 2.60
C GLU A 271 -12.98 23.49 2.43
N PRO A 272 -13.49 22.69 3.41
CA PRO A 272 -14.81 22.10 3.30
C PRO A 272 -15.88 23.18 3.32
N SER A 273 -16.99 22.93 2.64
CA SER A 273 -18.11 23.86 2.63
C SER A 273 -18.70 24.03 4.05
N THR A 274 -19.25 25.20 4.35
CA THR A 274 -19.94 25.42 5.61
C THR A 274 -21.13 24.49 5.84
N VAL A 275 -21.74 24.01 4.75
CA VAL A 275 -22.82 23.01 4.79
C VAL A 275 -22.27 21.68 5.31
N LYS A 276 -21.17 21.19 4.75
CA LYS A 276 -20.56 19.92 5.17
C LYS A 276 -20.09 19.95 6.64
N VAL A 277 -19.47 21.05 7.06
CA VAL A 277 -19.09 21.24 8.48
C VAL A 277 -20.33 21.19 9.39
N LYS A 278 -21.46 21.80 8.97
CA LYS A 278 -22.71 21.74 9.73
C LYS A 278 -23.26 20.30 9.79
N GLU A 279 -23.22 19.55 8.71
CA GLU A 279 -23.64 18.14 8.68
C GLU A 279 -22.86 17.32 9.70
N VAL A 280 -21.52 17.47 9.76
CA VAL A 280 -20.67 16.81 10.74
C VAL A 280 -21.06 17.19 12.18
N ILE A 281 -21.33 18.47 12.44
CA ILE A 281 -21.78 18.94 13.76
C ILE A 281 -23.11 18.29 14.13
N ASP A 282 -24.08 18.26 13.21
CA ASP A 282 -25.42 17.69 13.44
C ASP A 282 -25.32 16.18 13.66
N PHE A 283 -24.48 15.46 12.89
CA PHE A 283 -24.23 14.03 13.06
C PHE A 283 -23.62 13.69 14.42
N ILE A 284 -22.61 14.45 14.86
CA ILE A 284 -21.97 14.30 16.18
C ILE A 284 -22.98 14.49 17.28
N ASN A 285 -23.80 15.57 17.22
CA ASN A 285 -24.79 15.89 18.23
C ASN A 285 -25.92 14.84 18.28
N LYS A 286 -26.45 14.43 17.11
CA LYS A 286 -27.51 13.41 16.97
C LYS A 286 -27.07 12.06 17.56
N ASN A 287 -25.84 11.64 17.26
CA ASN A 287 -25.31 10.34 17.64
C ASN A 287 -24.50 10.37 18.94
N LYS A 288 -24.30 11.56 19.56
CA LYS A 288 -23.52 11.77 20.77
C LYS A 288 -22.09 11.25 20.66
N ILE A 289 -21.45 11.50 19.51
CA ILE A 289 -20.08 11.05 19.24
C ILE A 289 -19.10 11.86 20.10
N PRO A 290 -18.28 11.20 20.92
CA PRO A 290 -17.44 11.91 21.90
C PRO A 290 -16.12 12.44 21.32
N VAL A 291 -15.76 12.00 20.11
CA VAL A 291 -14.45 12.27 19.50
C VAL A 291 -14.63 12.72 18.06
N ILE A 292 -13.90 13.77 17.67
CA ILE A 292 -13.65 14.17 16.30
C ILE A 292 -12.20 13.85 15.94
N PHE A 293 -12.01 13.03 14.89
CA PHE A 293 -10.68 12.67 14.42
C PHE A 293 -10.12 13.69 13.43
N TYR A 294 -8.79 13.83 13.40
CA TYR A 294 -8.08 14.62 12.41
C TYR A 294 -6.74 13.97 12.07
N LYS A 295 -6.21 14.28 10.87
CA LYS A 295 -4.97 13.72 10.32
C LYS A 295 -3.75 14.28 11.07
N GLU A 296 -2.70 13.45 11.21
CA GLU A 296 -1.40 13.87 11.73
C GLU A 296 -0.76 14.97 10.86
N TYR A 297 0.16 15.70 11.42
CA TYR A 297 0.94 16.80 10.79
C TYR A 297 0.08 17.93 10.21
N THR A 298 -1.18 18.04 10.61
CA THR A 298 -2.09 19.15 10.26
C THR A 298 -2.42 20.01 11.45
N THR A 299 -2.92 21.22 11.19
CA THR A 299 -3.36 22.12 12.27
C THR A 299 -4.69 21.69 12.91
N GLY A 300 -5.47 20.86 12.20
CA GLY A 300 -6.79 20.40 12.64
C GLY A 300 -7.81 21.54 12.83
N ASN A 301 -7.71 22.63 12.07
CA ASN A 301 -8.56 23.83 12.26
C ASN A 301 -10.05 23.51 12.16
N ILE A 302 -10.46 22.69 11.18
CA ILE A 302 -11.86 22.30 11.02
C ILE A 302 -12.30 21.38 12.15
N ALA A 303 -11.48 20.39 12.53
CA ALA A 303 -11.77 19.55 13.69
C ALA A 303 -11.91 20.38 14.99
N LYS A 304 -11.09 21.43 15.13
CA LYS A 304 -11.19 22.36 16.26
C LYS A 304 -12.52 23.13 16.23
N THR A 305 -12.93 23.67 15.10
CA THR A 305 -14.22 24.35 14.96
C THR A 305 -15.40 23.44 15.32
N ILE A 306 -15.36 22.19 14.84
CA ILE A 306 -16.39 21.18 15.15
C ILE A 306 -16.35 20.79 16.64
N SER A 307 -15.16 20.62 17.21
CA SER A 307 -14.97 20.34 18.63
C SER A 307 -15.54 21.45 19.53
N GLU A 308 -15.27 22.72 19.20
CA GLU A 308 -15.81 23.88 19.93
C GLU A 308 -17.35 23.96 19.87
N ALA A 309 -17.95 23.53 18.73
CA ALA A 309 -19.42 23.56 18.55
C ALA A 309 -20.13 22.37 19.23
N THR A 310 -19.46 21.20 19.36
CA THR A 310 -20.10 19.96 19.81
C THR A 310 -19.64 19.51 21.20
N GLY A 311 -18.47 19.95 21.65
CA GLY A 311 -17.79 19.43 22.83
C GLY A 311 -17.05 18.11 22.59
N ALA A 312 -17.04 17.56 21.36
CA ALA A 312 -16.30 16.35 21.03
C ALA A 312 -14.78 16.57 21.18
N LYS A 313 -14.09 15.61 21.78
CA LYS A 313 -12.65 15.67 22.00
C LYS A 313 -11.90 15.47 20.66
N MET A 314 -10.92 16.32 20.38
CA MET A 314 -10.05 16.13 19.24
C MET A 314 -9.02 15.03 19.50
N LEU A 315 -8.92 14.05 18.61
CA LEU A 315 -7.88 13.02 18.64
C LEU A 315 -7.30 12.81 17.23
N VAL A 316 -5.99 12.56 17.18
CA VAL A 316 -5.34 12.19 15.93
C VAL A 316 -5.77 10.78 15.52
N PHE A 317 -6.12 10.59 14.25
CA PHE A 317 -6.19 9.27 13.61
C PHE A 317 -5.16 9.27 12.48
N ASN A 318 -4.07 8.54 12.70
CA ASN A 318 -2.88 8.61 11.86
C ASN A 318 -3.09 7.82 10.56
N THR A 319 -2.75 8.41 9.42
CA THR A 319 -2.83 7.78 8.10
C THR A 319 -1.65 6.87 7.79
N VAL A 320 -0.62 6.90 8.61
CA VAL A 320 0.61 6.09 8.45
C VAL A 320 1.40 6.37 7.16
N HIS A 321 1.05 7.38 6.37
CA HIS A 321 1.82 7.72 5.15
C HIS A 321 3.29 8.00 5.47
N ASN A 322 3.51 8.75 6.53
CA ASN A 322 4.79 9.31 6.88
C ASN A 322 4.96 9.33 8.40
N VAL A 323 6.16 9.62 8.83
CA VAL A 323 6.55 9.78 10.24
C VAL A 323 7.50 10.95 10.38
N SER A 324 7.56 11.55 11.54
CA SER A 324 8.56 12.56 11.87
C SER A 324 9.96 11.91 12.04
N LYS A 325 11.00 12.75 12.01
CA LYS A 325 12.36 12.30 12.33
C LYS A 325 12.49 11.71 13.73
N ASP A 326 11.79 12.30 14.69
CA ASP A 326 11.79 11.85 16.09
C ASP A 326 11.11 10.48 16.21
N GLU A 327 9.99 10.24 15.49
CA GLU A 327 9.32 8.94 15.47
C GLU A 327 10.20 7.86 14.88
N ILE A 328 10.92 8.13 13.77
CA ILE A 328 11.89 7.17 13.19
C ILE A 328 12.99 6.85 14.23
N GLN A 329 13.55 7.87 14.89
CA GLN A 329 14.61 7.68 15.89
C GLN A 329 14.13 6.90 17.11
N ASN A 330 12.86 7.08 17.50
CA ASN A 330 12.21 6.36 18.60
C ASN A 330 11.68 4.97 18.20
N GLY A 331 11.96 4.52 16.96
CA GLY A 331 11.61 3.19 16.51
C GLY A 331 10.13 2.99 16.17
N ALA A 332 9.45 4.04 15.71
CA ALA A 332 8.08 3.92 15.21
C ALA A 332 7.98 2.82 14.15
N SER A 333 6.89 2.06 14.20
CA SER A 333 6.53 1.03 13.23
C SER A 333 5.07 1.17 12.83
N TYR A 334 4.69 0.57 11.71
CA TYR A 334 3.29 0.50 11.30
C TYR A 334 2.39 0.00 12.45
N VAL A 335 2.78 -1.11 13.08
CA VAL A 335 2.02 -1.69 14.21
C VAL A 335 1.91 -0.72 15.37
N SER A 336 2.99 0.01 15.74
CA SER A 336 2.95 0.93 16.87
C SER A 336 2.04 2.15 16.62
N ILE A 337 2.04 2.67 15.39
CA ILE A 337 1.18 3.79 14.98
C ILE A 337 -0.28 3.35 14.92
N MET A 338 -0.57 2.22 14.28
CA MET A 338 -1.93 1.68 14.22
C MET A 338 -2.46 1.29 15.60
N ARG A 339 -1.60 0.91 16.54
CA ARG A 339 -2.00 0.70 17.96
C ARG A 339 -2.42 2.00 18.63
N SER A 340 -1.77 3.12 18.33
CA SER A 340 -2.22 4.44 18.79
C SER A 340 -3.58 4.82 18.19
N ASN A 341 -3.82 4.47 16.91
CA ASN A 341 -5.14 4.62 16.29
C ASN A 341 -6.20 3.76 17.01
N LEU A 342 -5.87 2.52 17.36
CA LEU A 342 -6.77 1.64 18.12
C LEU A 342 -7.12 2.25 19.49
N ASP A 343 -6.15 2.79 20.22
CA ASP A 343 -6.39 3.40 21.52
C ASP A 343 -7.26 4.66 21.40
N ASN A 344 -7.12 5.43 20.32
CA ASN A 344 -7.98 6.57 20.02
C ASN A 344 -9.38 6.13 19.56
N LEU A 345 -9.49 5.07 18.79
CA LEU A 345 -10.78 4.46 18.39
C LEU A 345 -11.55 3.94 19.61
N LYS A 346 -10.87 3.28 20.56
CA LYS A 346 -11.48 2.85 21.84
C LYS A 346 -12.09 4.02 22.59
N GLN A 347 -11.45 5.20 22.60
CA GLN A 347 -12.01 6.40 23.24
C GLN A 347 -13.24 6.92 22.48
N ALA A 348 -13.28 6.78 21.15
CA ALA A 348 -14.41 7.22 20.35
C ALA A 348 -15.64 6.31 20.49
N LEU A 349 -15.44 4.99 20.61
CA LEU A 349 -16.52 4.00 20.57
C LEU A 349 -17.03 3.55 21.96
N ASN A 350 -16.22 3.65 23.02
CA ASN A 350 -16.53 3.11 24.34
C ASN A 350 -17.04 4.18 25.32
N GLN A 351 -18.20 4.74 25.07
CA GLN A 351 -18.95 5.56 26.06
C GLN A 351 -20.26 4.93 26.47
#